data_5ee4c87301e630c6cf0dd11bae3a7c83
#
_entry.id   5ee4c87301e630c6cf0dd11bae3a7c83
#
_cell.length_a   1.000
_cell.length_b   1.000
_cell.length_c   1.000
_cell.angle_alpha   90.00
_cell.angle_beta   90.00
_cell.angle_gamma   90.00
#
_symmetry.space_group_name_H-M   'P 1'
#
loop_
_entity.id
_entity.type
_entity.pdbx_description
1 polymer ?
#
loop_
_entity_poly.entity_id
_entity_poly.type
_entity_poly.pdbx_seq_one_letter_code
_entity_poly.pdbx_strand_id
1 'polypeptide(L)'
;VKYQAQIIKVAVKLISTTVTLVIFAIAAYTLSIVWRVSNAEQSIFGRSDLIPLALEQKQFDQPPTQESYGKNTYSHIVRGQPLQVYEQLLNSFQHVYGSALAASEIGELGADLLFKANEYFEAIFWRNSGTLNFYFDTKKDLANNAVGRKIGAEIKTGSLSGAAAEQHMIDKVFMALDGGLAYKNCSEYRVSQLPSLNDYGCPFLLNIQEMRRSDKSVVLK
;
A
#
# COMPACT_ATOMS: atom_id res chain seq x y z
N VAL A 1 -25.48 -44.08 -12.94
CA VAL A 1 -24.60 -43.17 -13.72
C VAL A 1 -25.26 -41.82 -13.95
N LYS A 2 -26.50 -41.72 -14.48
CA LYS A 2 -27.18 -40.42 -14.72
C LYS A 2 -27.39 -39.58 -13.45
N TYR A 3 -27.74 -40.20 -12.34
CA TYR A 3 -27.97 -39.48 -11.06
C TYR A 3 -26.70 -38.90 -10.49
N GLN A 4 -25.58 -39.63 -10.53
CA GLN A 4 -24.27 -39.13 -10.11
C GLN A 4 -23.82 -37.95 -10.95
N ALA A 5 -23.99 -37.98 -12.27
CA ALA A 5 -23.65 -36.88 -13.15
C ALA A 5 -24.47 -35.60 -12.83
N GLN A 6 -25.71 -35.76 -12.41
CA GLN A 6 -26.57 -34.63 -12.01
C GLN A 6 -26.13 -34.02 -10.68
N ILE A 7 -25.78 -34.83 -9.70
CA ILE A 7 -25.23 -34.35 -8.41
C ILE A 7 -23.93 -33.57 -8.63
N ILE A 8 -23.01 -34.09 -9.46
CA ILE A 8 -21.76 -33.41 -9.78
C ILE A 8 -22.01 -32.04 -10.43
N LYS A 9 -22.94 -31.96 -11.41
CA LYS A 9 -23.30 -30.69 -12.04
C LYS A 9 -23.82 -29.66 -11.05
N VAL A 10 -24.70 -30.08 -10.12
CA VAL A 10 -25.25 -29.18 -9.09
C VAL A 10 -24.13 -28.72 -8.14
N ALA A 11 -23.26 -29.63 -7.68
CA ALA A 11 -22.14 -29.29 -6.82
C ALA A 11 -21.16 -28.32 -7.48
N VAL A 12 -20.77 -28.52 -8.74
CA VAL A 12 -19.90 -27.62 -9.50
C VAL A 12 -20.54 -26.25 -9.65
N LYS A 13 -21.84 -26.18 -9.96
CA LYS A 13 -22.56 -24.91 -10.07
C LYS A 13 -22.59 -24.17 -8.73
N LEU A 14 -22.86 -24.86 -7.63
CA LEU A 14 -22.87 -24.28 -6.29
C LEU A 14 -21.51 -23.71 -5.92
N ILE A 15 -20.43 -24.50 -6.10
CA ILE A 15 -19.05 -24.08 -5.85
C ILE A 15 -18.70 -22.85 -6.69
N SER A 16 -18.98 -22.88 -7.99
CA SER A 16 -18.72 -21.74 -8.89
C SER A 16 -19.46 -20.49 -8.41
N THR A 17 -20.74 -20.59 -8.07
CA THR A 17 -21.51 -19.45 -7.57
C THR A 17 -20.93 -18.91 -6.26
N THR A 18 -20.58 -19.78 -5.33
CA THR A 18 -19.97 -19.38 -4.05
C THR A 18 -18.63 -18.66 -4.26
N VAL A 19 -17.75 -19.20 -5.12
CA VAL A 19 -16.46 -18.56 -5.46
C VAL A 19 -16.69 -17.20 -6.07
N THR A 20 -17.64 -17.07 -6.99
CA THR A 20 -17.96 -15.78 -7.62
C THR A 20 -18.44 -14.76 -6.58
N LEU A 21 -19.34 -15.15 -5.67
CA LEU A 21 -19.81 -14.25 -4.62
C LEU A 21 -18.70 -13.82 -3.67
N VAL A 22 -17.77 -14.72 -3.32
CA VAL A 22 -16.62 -14.40 -2.48
C VAL A 22 -15.71 -13.39 -3.19
N ILE A 23 -15.41 -13.57 -4.48
CA ILE A 23 -14.62 -12.64 -5.26
C ILE A 23 -15.27 -11.25 -5.29
N PHE A 24 -16.59 -11.17 -5.51
CA PHE A 24 -17.31 -9.89 -5.49
C PHE A 24 -17.28 -9.24 -4.11
N ALA A 25 -17.42 -10.00 -3.03
CA ALA A 25 -17.35 -9.48 -1.68
C ALA A 25 -15.96 -8.90 -1.36
N ILE A 26 -14.87 -9.60 -1.75
CA ILE A 26 -13.49 -9.11 -1.60
C ILE A 26 -13.29 -7.83 -2.42
N ALA A 27 -13.74 -7.80 -3.67
CA ALA A 27 -13.61 -6.61 -4.52
C ALA A 27 -14.36 -5.41 -3.94
N ALA A 28 -15.61 -5.60 -3.51
CA ALA A 28 -16.40 -4.55 -2.88
C ALA A 28 -15.76 -4.04 -1.58
N TYR A 29 -15.22 -4.93 -0.76
CA TYR A 29 -14.50 -4.59 0.44
C TYR A 29 -13.23 -3.78 0.13
N THR A 30 -12.42 -4.23 -0.83
CA THR A 30 -11.21 -3.50 -1.27
C THR A 30 -11.55 -2.10 -1.75
N LEU A 31 -12.60 -1.94 -2.57
CA LEU A 31 -13.07 -0.63 -3.01
C LEU A 31 -13.52 0.27 -1.84
N SER A 32 -14.13 -0.31 -0.81
CA SER A 32 -14.49 0.43 0.41
C SER A 32 -13.26 0.96 1.15
N ILE A 33 -12.21 0.14 1.28
CA ILE A 33 -10.93 0.59 1.87
C ILE A 33 -10.33 1.72 1.03
N VAL A 34 -10.21 1.54 -0.29
CA VAL A 34 -9.67 2.54 -1.23
C VAL A 34 -10.43 3.87 -1.11
N TRP A 35 -11.76 3.81 -1.07
CA TRP A 35 -12.60 4.99 -0.92
C TRP A 35 -12.34 5.74 0.40
N ARG A 36 -12.25 5.01 1.51
CA ARG A 36 -12.00 5.61 2.83
C ARG A 36 -10.60 6.21 2.92
N VAL A 37 -9.60 5.53 2.39
CA VAL A 37 -8.23 6.06 2.33
C VAL A 37 -8.19 7.31 1.47
N SER A 38 -8.82 7.32 0.30
CA SER A 38 -8.90 8.49 -0.56
C SER A 38 -9.59 9.69 0.13
N ASN A 39 -10.67 9.44 0.85
CA ASN A 39 -11.34 10.51 1.62
C ASN A 39 -10.46 11.05 2.75
N ALA A 40 -9.72 10.19 3.45
CA ALA A 40 -8.78 10.62 4.48
C ALA A 40 -7.65 11.46 3.87
N GLU A 41 -7.06 11.03 2.75
CA GLU A 41 -6.06 11.82 2.03
C GLU A 41 -6.59 13.18 1.61
N GLN A 42 -7.76 13.21 0.99
CA GLN A 42 -8.38 14.46 0.56
C GLN A 42 -8.61 15.42 1.75
N SER A 43 -9.04 14.88 2.87
CA SER A 43 -9.27 15.67 4.10
C SER A 43 -7.98 16.17 4.74
N ILE A 44 -6.93 15.36 4.75
CA ILE A 44 -5.68 15.64 5.47
C ILE A 44 -4.71 16.43 4.60
N PHE A 45 -4.53 16.00 3.35
CA PHE A 45 -3.52 16.53 2.43
C PHE A 45 -4.10 17.43 1.34
N GLY A 46 -5.41 17.60 1.28
CA GLY A 46 -6.09 18.41 0.27
C GLY A 46 -6.16 17.74 -1.11
N ARG A 47 -5.68 16.52 -1.26
CA ARG A 47 -5.77 15.72 -2.49
C ARG A 47 -5.65 14.23 -2.20
N SER A 48 -6.07 13.41 -3.17
CA SER A 48 -5.80 11.97 -3.18
C SER A 48 -5.31 11.56 -4.58
N ASP A 49 -4.42 10.57 -4.64
CA ASP A 49 -3.95 9.97 -5.89
C ASP A 49 -4.52 8.56 -6.15
N LEU A 50 -5.27 8.00 -5.17
CA LEU A 50 -5.89 6.67 -5.28
C LEU A 50 -7.06 6.61 -6.25
N ILE A 51 -7.82 7.70 -6.34
CA ILE A 51 -8.91 7.82 -7.29
C ILE A 51 -8.52 8.98 -8.20
N PRO A 52 -7.82 8.74 -9.29
CA PRO A 52 -7.59 9.77 -10.27
C PRO A 52 -8.97 10.15 -10.82
N LEU A 53 -9.52 11.26 -10.32
CA LEU A 53 -10.59 11.92 -11.02
C LEU A 53 -10.03 12.21 -12.41
N ALA A 54 -10.63 11.63 -13.44
CA ALA A 54 -10.16 11.66 -14.83
C ALA A 54 -9.88 13.07 -15.38
N LEU A 55 -10.11 14.10 -14.60
CA LEU A 55 -9.92 15.52 -14.90
C LEU A 55 -8.56 16.09 -14.43
N GLU A 56 -7.85 15.46 -13.49
CA GLU A 56 -6.56 15.95 -12.98
C GLU A 56 -5.35 15.15 -13.47
N GLN A 57 -5.57 14.06 -14.16
CA GLN A 57 -4.56 13.11 -14.65
C GLN A 57 -3.51 13.75 -15.59
N LYS A 58 -3.74 14.94 -16.10
CA LYS A 58 -2.80 15.64 -17.02
C LYS A 58 -1.45 16.03 -16.39
N GLN A 59 -1.33 16.07 -15.07
CA GLN A 59 -0.05 16.39 -14.41
C GLN A 59 0.81 15.14 -14.13
N PHE A 60 0.22 13.94 -14.17
CA PHE A 60 0.91 12.67 -13.89
C PHE A 60 1.23 11.85 -15.15
N ASP A 61 0.79 12.27 -16.33
CA ASP A 61 0.98 11.56 -17.61
C ASP A 61 2.43 11.56 -18.13
N GLN A 62 3.34 12.24 -17.46
CA GLN A 62 4.76 12.11 -17.75
C GLN A 62 5.34 11.02 -16.85
N PRO A 63 5.98 9.98 -17.42
CA PRO A 63 6.73 9.04 -16.60
C PRO A 63 7.70 9.84 -15.73
N PRO A 64 7.76 9.59 -14.42
CA PRO A 64 8.63 10.33 -13.53
C PRO A 64 10.07 10.20 -14.04
N THR A 65 10.65 11.29 -14.49
CA THR A 65 12.08 11.35 -14.75
C THR A 65 12.79 11.31 -13.41
N GLN A 66 14.07 10.87 -13.39
CA GLN A 66 14.86 10.85 -12.16
C GLN A 66 14.89 12.21 -11.44
N GLU A 67 14.70 13.30 -12.20
CA GLU A 67 14.59 14.66 -11.69
C GLU A 67 13.20 15.04 -11.17
N SER A 68 12.13 14.40 -11.64
CA SER A 68 10.76 14.67 -11.20
C SER A 68 10.30 13.81 -10.02
N TYR A 69 11.05 12.74 -9.71
CA TYR A 69 10.82 11.94 -8.51
C TYR A 69 11.15 12.80 -7.29
N GLY A 70 10.13 13.41 -6.73
CA GLY A 70 10.22 14.34 -5.59
C GLY A 70 10.03 15.82 -5.91
N LYS A 71 9.86 16.21 -7.18
CA LYS A 71 9.56 17.61 -7.55
C LYS A 71 8.07 17.97 -7.54
N ASN A 72 7.17 17.00 -7.55
CA ASN A 72 5.73 17.22 -7.34
C ASN A 72 5.41 17.35 -5.85
N THR A 73 6.14 18.23 -5.18
CA THR A 73 5.85 18.59 -3.80
C THR A 73 5.03 19.86 -3.75
N TYR A 74 4.04 19.89 -2.90
CA TYR A 74 3.33 21.11 -2.56
C TYR A 74 3.29 21.26 -1.03
N SER A 75 3.25 22.49 -0.57
CA SER A 75 3.13 22.77 0.85
C SER A 75 1.65 22.75 1.25
N HIS A 76 1.30 22.00 2.26
CA HIS A 76 -0.05 21.93 2.81
C HIS A 76 0.02 21.99 4.34
N ILE A 77 -1.03 22.53 4.96
CA ILE A 77 -1.12 22.56 6.41
C ILE A 77 -1.73 21.24 6.88
N VAL A 78 -0.92 20.42 7.50
CA VAL A 78 -1.33 19.13 8.07
C VAL A 78 -1.23 19.23 9.60
N ARG A 79 -2.33 19.00 10.30
CA ARG A 79 -2.38 19.08 11.77
C ARG A 79 -1.88 20.42 12.33
N GLY A 80 -2.16 21.51 11.60
CA GLY A 80 -1.74 22.86 11.99
C GLY A 80 -0.28 23.22 11.70
N GLN A 81 0.47 22.34 11.06
CA GLN A 81 1.87 22.55 10.68
C GLN A 81 2.04 22.51 9.15
N PRO A 82 2.89 23.35 8.57
CA PRO A 82 3.23 23.24 7.15
C PRO A 82 4.00 21.94 6.90
N LEU A 83 3.49 21.11 5.98
CA LEU A 83 4.12 19.87 5.57
C LEU A 83 4.37 19.89 4.05
N GLN A 84 5.53 19.44 3.64
CA GLN A 84 5.79 19.16 2.24
C GLN A 84 5.18 17.82 1.89
N VAL A 85 4.12 17.87 1.08
CA VAL A 85 3.39 16.68 0.61
C VAL A 85 3.91 16.29 -0.76
N TYR A 86 4.26 15.04 -0.92
CA TYR A 86 4.77 14.47 -2.15
C TYR A 86 4.21 13.05 -2.35
N GLU A 87 4.26 12.56 -3.57
CA GLU A 87 3.64 11.30 -3.99
C GLU A 87 4.01 10.11 -3.07
N GLN A 88 5.30 9.95 -2.76
CA GLN A 88 5.72 8.82 -1.92
C GLN A 88 5.23 8.92 -0.46
N LEU A 89 5.03 10.13 0.07
CA LEU A 89 4.42 10.30 1.39
C LEU A 89 2.94 9.89 1.37
N LEU A 90 2.21 10.29 0.32
CA LEU A 90 0.82 9.86 0.13
C LEU A 90 0.74 8.34 0.01
N ASN A 91 1.56 7.73 -0.85
CA ASN A 91 1.63 6.29 -0.99
C ASN A 91 1.94 5.58 0.35
N SER A 92 2.90 6.09 1.10
CA SER A 92 3.23 5.53 2.42
C SER A 92 2.08 5.65 3.43
N PHE A 93 1.38 6.78 3.44
CA PHE A 93 0.18 6.95 4.23
C PHE A 93 -0.91 5.95 3.82
N GLN A 94 -1.14 5.75 2.52
CA GLN A 94 -2.12 4.80 1.97
C GLN A 94 -1.87 3.38 2.50
N HIS A 95 -0.63 2.93 2.45
CA HIS A 95 -0.26 1.59 2.90
C HIS A 95 -0.42 1.41 4.41
N VAL A 96 0.06 2.36 5.22
CA VAL A 96 -0.08 2.28 6.68
C VAL A 96 -1.55 2.40 7.10
N TYR A 97 -2.25 3.43 6.62
CA TYR A 97 -3.62 3.69 7.02
C TYR A 97 -4.60 2.65 6.47
N GLY A 98 -4.47 2.26 5.18
CA GLY A 98 -5.31 1.23 4.57
C GLY A 98 -5.16 -0.13 5.26
N SER A 99 -3.93 -0.52 5.58
CA SER A 99 -3.67 -1.75 6.34
C SER A 99 -4.20 -1.67 7.77
N ALA A 100 -4.17 -0.50 8.41
CA ALA A 100 -4.75 -0.30 9.73
C ALA A 100 -6.27 -0.44 9.71
N LEU A 101 -6.94 0.18 8.74
CA LEU A 101 -8.38 0.02 8.52
C LEU A 101 -8.75 -1.44 8.34
N ALA A 102 -8.09 -2.13 7.42
CA ALA A 102 -8.37 -3.54 7.16
C ALA A 102 -8.13 -4.41 8.40
N ALA A 103 -7.02 -4.21 9.12
CA ALA A 103 -6.73 -5.00 10.31
C ALA A 103 -7.72 -4.76 11.46
N SER A 104 -8.23 -3.55 11.61
CA SER A 104 -9.26 -3.24 12.61
C SER A 104 -10.59 -3.96 12.32
N GLU A 105 -10.89 -4.22 11.06
CA GLU A 105 -12.15 -4.83 10.62
C GLU A 105 -12.03 -6.36 10.46
N ILE A 106 -11.12 -6.83 9.63
CA ILE A 106 -10.99 -8.25 9.28
C ILE A 106 -9.81 -8.96 10.00
N GLY A 107 -9.10 -8.23 10.88
CA GLY A 107 -7.95 -8.75 11.63
C GLY A 107 -6.65 -8.73 10.85
N GLU A 108 -5.54 -8.91 11.56
CA GLU A 108 -4.19 -8.80 10.99
C GLU A 108 -3.94 -9.79 9.85
N LEU A 109 -4.38 -11.04 9.97
CA LEU A 109 -4.18 -12.05 8.94
C LEU A 109 -4.95 -11.70 7.66
N GLY A 110 -6.22 -11.27 7.79
CA GLY A 110 -7.02 -10.86 6.64
C GLY A 110 -6.42 -9.65 5.92
N ALA A 111 -5.98 -8.66 6.67
CA ALA A 111 -5.29 -7.49 6.12
C ALA A 111 -3.95 -7.87 5.45
N ASP A 112 -3.17 -8.77 6.06
CA ASP A 112 -1.91 -9.26 5.47
C ASP A 112 -2.12 -9.91 4.11
N LEU A 113 -3.11 -10.79 4.02
CA LEU A 113 -3.45 -11.46 2.76
C LEU A 113 -3.92 -10.46 1.69
N LEU A 114 -4.78 -9.50 2.08
CA LEU A 114 -5.32 -8.51 1.16
C LEU A 114 -4.22 -7.64 0.55
N PHE A 115 -3.36 -7.07 1.39
CA PHE A 115 -2.30 -6.18 0.93
C PHE A 115 -1.17 -6.91 0.21
N LYS A 116 -0.80 -8.11 0.62
CA LYS A 116 0.14 -8.94 -0.15
C LYS A 116 -0.42 -9.28 -1.53
N ALA A 117 -1.70 -9.60 -1.63
CA ALA A 117 -2.34 -9.84 -2.93
C ALA A 117 -2.26 -8.59 -3.82
N ASN A 118 -2.46 -7.39 -3.27
CA ASN A 118 -2.29 -6.13 -3.99
C ASN A 118 -0.87 -5.99 -4.55
N GLU A 119 0.15 -6.15 -3.70
CA GLU A 119 1.56 -6.05 -4.12
C GLU A 119 1.93 -7.07 -5.22
N TYR A 120 1.42 -8.31 -5.10
CA TYR A 120 1.63 -9.31 -6.14
C TYR A 120 0.90 -8.97 -7.44
N PHE A 121 -0.28 -8.38 -7.36
CA PHE A 121 -1.03 -7.91 -8.53
C PHE A 121 -0.26 -6.80 -9.25
N GLU A 122 0.25 -5.83 -8.51
CA GLU A 122 1.09 -4.77 -9.05
C GLU A 122 2.36 -5.33 -9.70
N ALA A 123 3.02 -6.30 -9.07
CA ALA A 123 4.20 -6.96 -9.63
C ALA A 123 3.94 -7.69 -10.95
N ILE A 124 2.72 -8.21 -11.15
CA ILE A 124 2.34 -8.93 -12.38
C ILE A 124 1.94 -7.95 -13.50
N PHE A 125 1.19 -6.90 -13.16
CA PHE A 125 0.55 -6.04 -14.16
C PHE A 125 1.28 -4.72 -14.40
N TRP A 126 2.17 -4.30 -13.50
CA TRP A 126 2.84 -3.01 -13.62
C TRP A 126 4.02 -3.05 -14.59
N ARG A 127 4.10 -2.02 -15.44
CA ARG A 127 5.08 -1.91 -16.53
C ARG A 127 6.54 -1.91 -16.07
N ASN A 128 6.79 -1.52 -14.81
CA ASN A 128 8.12 -1.38 -14.21
C ASN A 128 8.45 -2.45 -13.17
N SER A 129 7.67 -3.54 -13.10
CA SER A 129 7.82 -4.60 -12.09
C SER A 129 9.20 -5.26 -12.04
N GLY A 130 10.03 -5.03 -13.06
CA GLY A 130 11.39 -5.55 -13.15
C GLY A 130 12.48 -4.59 -12.71
N THR A 131 12.16 -3.39 -12.22
CA THR A 131 13.15 -2.40 -11.82
C THR A 131 13.51 -2.51 -10.33
N LEU A 132 14.70 -2.06 -9.97
CA LEU A 132 15.15 -2.00 -8.58
C LEU A 132 14.28 -1.05 -7.75
N ASN A 133 13.80 0.04 -8.35
CA ASN A 133 12.89 0.97 -7.70
C ASN A 133 11.57 0.30 -7.32
N PHE A 134 10.99 -0.46 -8.23
CA PHE A 134 9.78 -1.22 -7.96
C PHE A 134 10.00 -2.23 -6.83
N TYR A 135 11.16 -2.91 -6.82
CA TYR A 135 11.52 -3.83 -5.74
C TYR A 135 11.57 -3.13 -4.38
N PHE A 136 12.27 -2.01 -4.27
CA PHE A 136 12.34 -1.26 -3.01
C PHE A 136 11.01 -0.63 -2.61
N ASP A 137 10.22 -0.18 -3.57
CA ASP A 137 8.88 0.33 -3.34
C ASP A 137 7.98 -0.76 -2.76
N THR A 138 7.88 -1.90 -3.41
CA THR A 138 7.13 -3.06 -2.90
C THR A 138 7.59 -3.47 -1.50
N LYS A 139 8.90 -3.50 -1.23
CA LYS A 139 9.41 -3.85 0.10
C LYS A 139 9.07 -2.81 1.16
N LYS A 140 9.17 -1.52 0.82
CA LYS A 140 8.71 -0.41 1.66
C LYS A 140 7.22 -0.56 1.97
N ASP A 141 6.41 -0.83 0.96
CA ASP A 141 4.96 -0.93 1.08
C ASP A 141 4.56 -2.13 1.96
N LEU A 142 5.21 -3.28 1.80
CA LEU A 142 5.02 -4.43 2.69
C LEU A 142 5.43 -4.12 4.15
N ALA A 143 6.50 -3.35 4.36
CA ALA A 143 6.91 -2.93 5.69
C ALA A 143 5.90 -1.94 6.31
N ASN A 144 5.44 -0.97 5.53
CA ASN A 144 4.42 -0.01 5.93
C ASN A 144 3.08 -0.70 6.24
N ASN A 145 2.68 -1.67 5.42
CA ASN A 145 1.51 -2.51 5.66
C ASN A 145 1.62 -3.26 7.00
N ALA A 146 2.81 -3.77 7.36
CA ALA A 146 3.01 -4.45 8.63
C ALA A 146 2.85 -3.51 9.84
N VAL A 147 3.32 -2.27 9.74
CA VAL A 147 3.08 -1.24 10.76
C VAL A 147 1.60 -0.92 10.88
N GLY A 148 0.93 -0.72 9.75
CA GLY A 148 -0.51 -0.44 9.71
C GLY A 148 -1.34 -1.55 10.38
N ARG A 149 -1.04 -2.83 10.09
CA ARG A 149 -1.75 -3.95 10.72
C ARG A 149 -1.65 -3.93 12.25
N LYS A 150 -0.49 -3.61 12.81
CA LYS A 150 -0.33 -3.48 14.27
C LYS A 150 -1.18 -2.36 14.84
N ILE A 151 -1.18 -1.20 14.18
CA ILE A 151 -2.03 -0.07 14.56
C ILE A 151 -3.51 -0.50 14.55
N GLY A 152 -3.97 -1.14 13.47
CA GLY A 152 -5.35 -1.61 13.35
C GLY A 152 -5.75 -2.63 14.41
N ALA A 153 -4.85 -3.55 14.76
CA ALA A 153 -5.08 -4.52 15.82
C ALA A 153 -5.24 -3.84 17.20
N GLU A 154 -4.44 -2.82 17.49
CA GLU A 154 -4.58 -2.03 18.72
C GLU A 154 -5.93 -1.27 18.75
N ILE A 155 -6.33 -0.66 17.64
CA ILE A 155 -7.63 0.02 17.52
C ILE A 155 -8.79 -0.95 17.76
N LYS A 156 -8.72 -2.16 17.17
CA LYS A 156 -9.75 -3.20 17.31
C LYS A 156 -9.95 -3.64 18.77
N THR A 157 -8.89 -3.65 19.56
CA THR A 157 -8.94 -4.04 20.98
C THR A 157 -9.27 -2.86 21.90
N GLY A 158 -9.22 -1.64 21.37
CA GLY A 158 -9.51 -0.41 22.12
C GLY A 158 -11.01 -0.19 22.34
N SER A 159 -11.32 0.77 23.20
CA SER A 159 -12.70 1.17 23.52
C SER A 159 -13.27 2.22 22.57
N LEU A 160 -12.47 2.76 21.63
CA LEU A 160 -12.91 3.79 20.70
C LEU A 160 -13.70 3.17 19.55
N SER A 161 -14.68 3.90 19.05
CA SER A 161 -15.49 3.49 17.90
C SER A 161 -15.83 4.69 17.00
N GLY A 162 -16.23 4.39 15.76
CA GLY A 162 -16.64 5.40 14.78
C GLY A 162 -15.54 6.42 14.49
N ALA A 163 -15.93 7.70 14.37
CA ALA A 163 -15.00 8.79 14.00
C ALA A 163 -13.84 8.97 15.00
N ALA A 164 -14.06 8.69 16.29
CA ALA A 164 -13.00 8.80 17.30
C ALA A 164 -11.91 7.72 17.10
N ALA A 165 -12.31 6.50 16.77
CA ALA A 165 -11.36 5.43 16.45
C ALA A 165 -10.58 5.73 15.18
N GLU A 166 -11.26 6.28 14.17
CA GLU A 166 -10.64 6.66 12.90
C GLU A 166 -9.63 7.79 13.07
N GLN A 167 -9.98 8.84 13.81
CA GLN A 167 -9.07 9.94 14.12
C GLN A 167 -7.85 9.44 14.91
N HIS A 168 -8.06 8.59 15.91
CA HIS A 168 -6.97 7.99 16.67
C HIS A 168 -6.06 7.12 15.81
N MET A 169 -6.63 6.38 14.86
CA MET A 169 -5.86 5.61 13.87
C MET A 169 -4.99 6.52 13.01
N ILE A 170 -5.54 7.63 12.48
CA ILE A 170 -4.80 8.61 11.70
C ILE A 170 -3.64 9.21 12.53
N ASP A 171 -3.89 9.55 13.78
CA ASP A 171 -2.85 10.07 14.67
C ASP A 171 -1.71 9.07 14.88
N LYS A 172 -2.03 7.79 15.08
CA LYS A 172 -1.02 6.72 15.20
C LYS A 172 -0.24 6.51 13.89
N VAL A 173 -0.89 6.62 12.73
CA VAL A 173 -0.22 6.55 11.43
C VAL A 173 0.81 7.67 11.29
N PHE A 174 0.46 8.91 11.64
CA PHE A 174 1.41 10.02 11.62
C PHE A 174 2.54 9.83 12.63
N MET A 175 2.23 9.36 13.85
CA MET A 175 3.29 9.03 14.83
C MET A 175 4.25 7.97 14.30
N ALA A 176 3.77 6.96 13.58
CA ALA A 176 4.61 5.93 12.98
C ALA A 176 5.49 6.50 11.85
N LEU A 177 4.93 7.34 10.98
CA LEU A 177 5.67 7.98 9.90
C LEU A 177 6.71 8.98 10.43
N ASP A 178 6.37 9.80 11.41
CA ASP A 178 7.26 10.82 11.97
C ASP A 178 8.30 10.21 12.91
N GLY A 179 7.95 9.15 13.62
CA GLY A 179 8.84 8.40 14.51
C GLY A 179 9.77 7.41 13.80
N GLY A 180 9.69 7.27 12.47
CA GLY A 180 10.52 6.36 11.70
C GLY A 180 10.18 4.86 11.87
N LEU A 181 9.00 4.54 12.41
CA LEU A 181 8.49 3.16 12.45
C LEU A 181 7.93 2.73 11.09
N ALA A 182 7.43 3.68 10.31
CA ALA A 182 7.02 3.51 8.93
C ALA A 182 7.87 4.42 8.03
N TYR A 183 8.09 4.00 6.79
CA TYR A 183 8.97 4.69 5.86
C TYR A 183 8.16 5.68 5.01
N LYS A 184 8.59 6.95 4.96
CA LYS A 184 7.97 8.00 4.15
C LYS A 184 8.24 7.86 2.65
N ASN A 185 9.34 7.19 2.30
CA ASN A 185 9.77 7.01 0.91
C ASN A 185 10.74 5.83 0.75
N CYS A 186 10.99 5.43 -0.50
CA CYS A 186 11.91 4.35 -0.85
C CYS A 186 13.33 4.58 -0.36
N SER A 187 13.79 5.84 -0.32
CA SER A 187 15.16 6.16 0.10
C SER A 187 15.36 5.86 1.58
N GLU A 188 14.39 6.21 2.43
CA GLU A 188 14.44 5.87 3.86
C GLU A 188 14.49 4.36 4.08
N TYR A 189 13.64 3.61 3.38
CA TYR A 189 13.64 2.14 3.47
C TYR A 189 14.99 1.57 3.04
N ARG A 190 15.51 1.99 1.89
CA ARG A 190 16.78 1.52 1.36
C ARG A 190 17.95 1.81 2.28
N VAL A 191 18.03 3.01 2.83
CA VAL A 191 19.06 3.40 3.77
C VAL A 191 19.03 2.54 5.03
N SER A 192 17.84 2.20 5.53
CA SER A 192 17.67 1.32 6.67
C SER A 192 18.17 -0.11 6.44
N GLN A 193 18.08 -0.60 5.19
CA GLN A 193 18.49 -1.95 4.82
C GLN A 193 19.97 -2.01 4.35
N LEU A 194 20.43 -0.97 3.66
CA LEU A 194 21.74 -0.90 3.02
C LEU A 194 22.40 0.47 3.26
N PRO A 195 22.92 0.73 4.48
CA PRO A 195 23.49 2.03 4.83
C PRO A 195 24.62 2.51 3.91
N SER A 196 25.33 1.59 3.25
CA SER A 196 26.44 1.90 2.33
C SER A 196 26.00 2.48 0.98
N LEU A 197 24.68 2.51 0.68
CA LEU A 197 24.13 3.02 -0.58
C LEU A 197 23.59 4.45 -0.48
N ASN A 198 23.99 5.21 0.53
CA ASN A 198 23.52 6.57 0.79
C ASN A 198 23.71 7.55 -0.39
N ASP A 199 24.71 7.32 -1.25
CA ASP A 199 25.10 8.26 -2.31
C ASP A 199 24.35 8.06 -3.63
N TYR A 200 23.55 7.01 -3.73
CA TYR A 200 22.81 6.72 -4.95
C TYR A 200 21.32 6.99 -4.72
N GLY A 201 20.81 8.10 -5.24
CA GLY A 201 19.37 8.32 -5.37
C GLY A 201 18.67 7.03 -5.82
N CYS A 202 17.36 6.84 -5.64
CA CYS A 202 16.71 5.61 -6.14
C CYS A 202 17.08 5.43 -7.63
N PRO A 203 18.02 4.56 -8.02
CA PRO A 203 18.45 4.48 -9.40
C PRO A 203 17.33 3.88 -10.23
N PHE A 204 16.94 4.62 -11.26
CA PHE A 204 15.77 4.30 -12.08
C PHE A 204 15.94 3.05 -12.96
N LEU A 205 17.12 2.45 -13.03
CA LEU A 205 17.41 1.34 -13.95
C LEU A 205 18.46 0.38 -13.39
N LEU A 206 18.03 -0.64 -12.66
CA LEU A 206 18.78 -1.89 -12.54
C LEU A 206 17.85 -3.06 -12.90
N ASN A 207 18.34 -3.95 -13.76
CA ASN A 207 17.61 -5.11 -14.29
C ASN A 207 17.40 -6.16 -13.17
N ILE A 208 16.31 -6.92 -13.22
CA ILE A 208 15.99 -8.03 -12.29
C ILE A 208 17.19 -9.02 -12.12
N GLN A 209 17.99 -9.22 -13.14
CA GLN A 209 19.16 -10.10 -13.04
C GLN A 209 20.25 -9.54 -12.10
N GLU A 210 20.39 -8.22 -12.02
CA GLU A 210 21.32 -7.56 -11.10
C GLU A 210 20.79 -7.57 -9.68
N MET A 211 19.46 -7.46 -9.50
CA MET A 211 18.80 -7.60 -8.20
C MET A 211 19.04 -8.98 -7.58
N ARG A 212 18.91 -10.05 -8.38
CA ARG A 212 19.17 -11.42 -7.93
C ARG A 212 20.62 -11.66 -7.55
N ARG A 213 21.56 -10.90 -8.12
CA ARG A 213 22.98 -10.95 -7.75
C ARG A 213 23.27 -10.16 -6.48
N SER A 214 22.64 -9.00 -6.28
CA SER A 214 22.80 -8.20 -5.07
C SER A 214 22.15 -8.85 -3.85
N ASP A 215 20.97 -9.47 -4.02
CA ASP A 215 20.28 -10.19 -2.94
C ASP A 215 21.11 -11.39 -2.43
N LYS A 216 21.80 -12.11 -3.33
CA LYS A 216 22.70 -13.18 -2.92
C LYS A 216 23.94 -12.71 -2.19
N SER A 217 24.41 -11.48 -2.42
CA SER A 217 25.57 -10.92 -1.72
C SER A 217 25.24 -10.38 -0.33
N VAL A 218 23.97 -10.03 -0.08
CA VAL A 218 23.46 -9.53 1.21
C VAL A 218 23.14 -10.67 2.19
N VAL A 219 22.79 -11.86 1.66
CA VAL A 219 22.48 -13.05 2.49
C VAL A 219 23.75 -13.76 3.00
N LEU A 220 24.92 -13.41 2.47
CA LEU A 220 26.19 -14.09 2.79
C LEU A 220 27.16 -13.24 3.63
N LYS A 221 26.71 -12.18 4.29
CA LYS A 221 27.43 -11.44 5.31
C LYS A 221 26.59 -11.33 6.57
#